data_374e6593e79816196ce16f5344e0f66a
#
_entry.id   374e6593e79816196ce16f5344e0f66a
#
_cell.length_a   1.000
_cell.length_b   1.000
_cell.length_c   1.000
_cell.angle_alpha   90.00
_cell.angle_beta   90.00
_cell.angle_gamma   90.00
#
_symmetry.space_group_name_H-M   'P 1'
#
loop_
_entity.id
_entity.type
_entity.pdbx_description
1 polymer ?
#
loop_
_entity_poly.entity_id
_entity_poly.type
_entity_poly.pdbx_seq_one_letter_code
_entity_poly.pdbx_strand_id
1 'polypeptide(L)'
;KVSIAGVKHSMGGHAFYKNALVLDMTKFNQMTLDEQDKVLRVQSGATWHDIQNFLHPKFAVKAMQSTDIFTVGGSISVNAHGMDHHTGAVAKTIRSMRVMLPDGSIRNVSRTENPELFNLIIGGYGLFGIVLDVDLEITDNVVYQSGRKIIDYKEFPDVFNREIENDESIGLFYGHLSTAPQSFLEEMILYTYKKVD
;
A
#
# COMPACT_ATOMS: atom_id res chain seq x y z
N LYS A 1 5.00 28.42 2.60
CA LYS A 1 4.27 27.13 2.68
C LYS A 1 5.05 26.07 1.95
N VAL A 2 4.97 24.84 2.41
CA VAL A 2 5.64 23.66 1.83
C VAL A 2 4.56 22.67 1.42
N SER A 3 4.76 22.03 0.27
CA SER A 3 3.97 20.92 -0.24
C SER A 3 4.90 19.73 -0.54
N ILE A 4 4.40 18.52 -0.50
CA ILE A 4 5.18 17.30 -0.68
C ILE A 4 4.65 16.59 -1.94
N ALA A 5 5.56 16.08 -2.77
CA ALA A 5 5.21 15.32 -3.96
C ALA A 5 6.05 14.04 -4.06
N GLY A 6 5.38 12.92 -4.31
CA GLY A 6 6.00 11.73 -4.86
C GLY A 6 5.89 11.75 -6.39
N VAL A 7 5.43 10.66 -6.99
CA VAL A 7 5.25 10.54 -8.46
C VAL A 7 4.01 11.26 -9.02
N LYS A 8 3.33 12.07 -8.20
CA LYS A 8 2.27 13.03 -8.59
C LYS A 8 1.01 12.39 -9.20
N HIS A 9 0.62 11.22 -8.71
CA HIS A 9 -0.60 10.52 -9.14
C HIS A 9 -1.89 10.95 -8.42
N SER A 10 -1.82 11.93 -7.50
CA SER A 10 -3.01 12.47 -6.83
C SER A 10 -3.91 13.21 -7.84
N MET A 11 -5.08 12.67 -8.14
CA MET A 11 -6.00 13.22 -9.15
C MET A 11 -6.54 14.61 -8.81
N GLY A 12 -6.64 14.95 -7.52
CA GLY A 12 -7.12 16.26 -7.04
C GLY A 12 -6.04 17.34 -6.95
N GLY A 13 -4.82 17.10 -7.45
CA GLY A 13 -3.73 18.08 -7.38
C GLY A 13 -3.18 18.33 -5.97
N HIS A 14 -3.40 17.41 -5.02
CA HIS A 14 -3.03 17.56 -3.60
C HIS A 14 -1.53 17.82 -3.37
N ALA A 15 -0.66 17.43 -4.33
CA ALA A 15 0.77 17.71 -4.26
C ALA A 15 1.14 19.18 -4.55
N PHE A 16 0.18 20.00 -4.97
CA PHE A 16 0.45 21.37 -5.40
C PHE A 16 -0.30 22.41 -4.57
N TYR A 17 0.40 23.48 -4.25
CA TYR A 17 -0.19 24.66 -3.61
C TYR A 17 0.40 25.93 -4.23
N LYS A 18 -0.43 26.90 -4.57
CA LYS A 18 -0.01 28.16 -5.19
C LYS A 18 1.04 28.87 -4.33
N ASN A 19 2.19 29.22 -4.93
CA ASN A 19 3.32 29.90 -4.27
C ASN A 19 3.93 29.10 -3.11
N ALA A 20 3.86 27.75 -3.14
CA ALA A 20 4.55 26.90 -2.19
C ALA A 20 5.87 26.37 -2.76
N LEU A 21 6.77 26.03 -1.86
CA LEU A 21 7.92 25.18 -2.17
C LEU A 21 7.42 23.74 -2.23
N VAL A 22 7.59 23.07 -3.37
CA VAL A 22 7.26 21.64 -3.54
C VAL A 22 8.53 20.83 -3.28
N LEU A 23 8.46 19.94 -2.30
CA LEU A 23 9.51 18.96 -2.01
C LEU A 23 9.23 17.70 -2.85
N ASP A 24 10.07 17.47 -3.86
CA ASP A 24 10.02 16.26 -4.67
C ASP A 24 10.81 15.15 -3.96
N MET A 25 10.08 14.14 -3.46
CA MET A 25 10.65 13.05 -2.67
C MET A 25 11.20 11.89 -3.52
N THR A 26 11.01 11.90 -4.84
CA THR A 26 11.34 10.75 -5.72
C THR A 26 12.82 10.33 -5.69
N LYS A 27 13.71 11.26 -5.34
CA LYS A 27 15.16 10.98 -5.14
C LYS A 27 15.49 10.44 -3.74
N PHE A 28 14.54 10.47 -2.82
CA PHE A 28 14.69 9.98 -1.45
C PHE A 28 14.18 8.55 -1.38
N ASN A 29 14.97 7.59 -1.87
CA ASN A 29 14.53 6.24 -2.20
C ASN A 29 15.48 5.11 -1.75
N GLN A 30 16.36 5.37 -0.79
CA GLN A 30 17.26 4.34 -0.27
C GLN A 30 16.49 3.26 0.47
N MET A 31 17.03 2.03 0.43
CA MET A 31 16.46 0.85 1.05
C MET A 31 17.52 0.05 1.80
N THR A 32 17.14 -0.53 2.93
CA THR A 32 17.96 -1.45 3.72
C THR A 32 17.08 -2.59 4.22
N LEU A 33 17.52 -3.81 4.00
CA LEU A 33 16.77 -5.02 4.36
C LEU A 33 17.38 -5.69 5.59
N ASP A 34 16.54 -5.96 6.59
CA ASP A 34 16.79 -6.91 7.65
C ASP A 34 16.06 -8.22 7.31
N GLU A 35 16.81 -9.18 6.78
CA GLU A 35 16.26 -10.48 6.38
C GLU A 35 15.83 -11.33 7.57
N GLN A 36 16.52 -11.20 8.70
CA GLN A 36 16.24 -11.99 9.90
C GLN A 36 14.90 -11.61 10.50
N ASP A 37 14.66 -10.32 10.64
CA ASP A 37 13.42 -9.75 11.19
C ASP A 37 12.33 -9.57 10.13
N LYS A 38 12.64 -9.81 8.86
CA LYS A 38 11.77 -9.54 7.70
C LYS A 38 11.24 -8.13 7.72
N VAL A 39 12.14 -7.16 7.84
CA VAL A 39 11.83 -5.72 7.83
C VAL A 39 12.60 -5.02 6.74
N LEU A 40 11.88 -4.28 5.93
CA LEU A 40 12.45 -3.36 4.96
C LEU A 40 12.37 -1.93 5.50
N ARG A 41 13.51 -1.30 5.78
CA ARG A 41 13.59 0.14 5.94
C ARG A 41 13.69 0.79 4.57
N VAL A 42 12.75 1.67 4.25
CA VAL A 42 12.66 2.32 2.94
C VAL A 42 12.33 3.80 3.08
N GLN A 43 13.02 4.64 2.31
CA GLN A 43 12.72 6.06 2.21
C GLN A 43 11.44 6.31 1.41
N SER A 44 10.70 7.35 1.79
CA SER A 44 9.31 7.58 1.36
C SER A 44 9.11 7.84 -0.14
N GLY A 45 10.18 8.21 -0.85
CA GLY A 45 10.16 8.44 -2.30
C GLY A 45 10.36 7.20 -3.16
N ALA A 46 10.73 6.04 -2.59
CA ALA A 46 10.81 4.78 -3.31
C ALA A 46 9.41 4.38 -3.80
N THR A 47 9.34 3.82 -5.01
CA THR A 47 8.10 3.24 -5.56
C THR A 47 7.95 1.78 -5.13
N TRP A 48 6.73 1.26 -5.19
CA TRP A 48 6.51 -0.17 -4.99
C TRP A 48 7.25 -1.01 -6.04
N HIS A 49 7.40 -0.49 -7.26
CA HIS A 49 8.21 -1.11 -8.31
C HIS A 49 9.67 -1.29 -7.87
N ASP A 50 10.29 -0.23 -7.34
CA ASP A 50 11.66 -0.28 -6.84
C ASP A 50 11.79 -1.31 -5.71
N ILE A 51 10.82 -1.33 -4.79
CA ILE A 51 10.80 -2.25 -3.64
C ILE A 51 10.66 -3.71 -4.11
N GLN A 52 9.72 -3.98 -5.03
CA GLN A 52 9.56 -5.34 -5.56
C GLN A 52 10.83 -5.85 -6.23
N ASN A 53 11.48 -5.01 -7.05
CA ASN A 53 12.76 -5.36 -7.68
C ASN A 53 13.87 -5.61 -6.66
N PHE A 54 13.92 -4.82 -5.58
CA PHE A 54 14.90 -4.97 -4.51
C PHE A 54 14.69 -6.25 -3.68
N LEU A 55 13.46 -6.64 -3.43
CA LEU A 55 13.08 -7.81 -2.65
C LEU A 55 13.13 -9.12 -3.43
N HIS A 56 12.92 -9.06 -4.76
CA HIS A 56 12.89 -10.25 -5.61
C HIS A 56 14.25 -10.98 -5.65
N PRO A 57 14.30 -12.32 -5.68
CA PRO A 57 13.16 -13.26 -5.73
C PRO A 57 12.69 -13.75 -4.35
N LYS A 58 13.38 -13.37 -3.27
CA LYS A 58 13.26 -14.00 -1.96
C LYS A 58 12.05 -13.52 -1.15
N PHE A 59 11.77 -12.23 -1.22
CA PHE A 59 10.74 -11.59 -0.40
C PHE A 59 9.73 -10.80 -1.24
N ALA A 60 8.61 -10.46 -0.63
CA ALA A 60 7.56 -9.62 -1.18
C ALA A 60 7.00 -8.67 -0.10
N VAL A 61 6.36 -7.59 -0.51
CA VAL A 61 5.58 -6.72 0.37
C VAL A 61 4.28 -7.42 0.80
N LYS A 62 3.83 -7.19 2.04
CA LYS A 62 2.56 -7.75 2.53
C LYS A 62 1.35 -7.02 1.96
N ALA A 63 1.43 -5.71 1.79
CA ALA A 63 0.35 -4.90 1.22
C ALA A 63 0.91 -3.74 0.40
N MET A 64 0.33 -3.53 -0.78
CA MET A 64 0.58 -2.39 -1.66
C MET A 64 -0.64 -2.19 -2.58
N GLN A 65 -0.72 -1.06 -3.28
CA GLN A 65 -1.73 -0.92 -4.33
C GLN A 65 -1.49 -1.94 -5.46
N SER A 66 -2.55 -2.26 -6.22
CA SER A 66 -2.47 -3.19 -7.36
C SER A 66 -1.48 -2.71 -8.44
N THR A 67 -1.28 -1.39 -8.54
CA THR A 67 -0.29 -0.77 -9.45
C THR A 67 0.93 -0.34 -8.63
N ASP A 68 2.11 -0.67 -9.10
CA ASP A 68 3.37 -0.52 -8.38
C ASP A 68 4.10 0.83 -8.57
N ILE A 69 3.51 1.73 -9.34
CA ILE A 69 4.12 3.03 -9.71
C ILE A 69 4.11 4.06 -8.58
N PHE A 70 3.31 3.86 -7.53
CA PHE A 70 3.14 4.82 -6.44
C PHE A 70 4.32 4.80 -5.47
N THR A 71 4.65 5.97 -4.89
CA THR A 71 5.64 6.05 -3.82
C THR A 71 5.07 5.58 -2.48
N VAL A 72 5.94 4.99 -1.65
CA VAL A 72 5.58 4.52 -0.30
C VAL A 72 4.98 5.66 0.53
N GLY A 73 5.59 6.84 0.54
CA GLY A 73 5.08 8.00 1.28
C GLY A 73 3.69 8.43 0.81
N GLY A 74 3.42 8.38 -0.50
CA GLY A 74 2.09 8.64 -1.05
C GLY A 74 1.07 7.60 -0.60
N SER A 75 1.44 6.32 -0.62
CA SER A 75 0.58 5.21 -0.19
C SER A 75 0.24 5.27 1.30
N ILE A 76 1.21 5.63 2.15
CA ILE A 76 0.99 5.86 3.59
C ILE A 76 0.04 7.05 3.80
N SER A 77 0.24 8.13 3.06
CA SER A 77 -0.56 9.37 3.18
C SER A 77 -2.05 9.17 2.88
N VAL A 78 -2.42 8.14 2.13
CA VAL A 78 -3.83 7.79 1.83
C VAL A 78 -4.26 6.49 2.49
N ASN A 79 -3.39 5.85 3.28
CA ASN A 79 -3.60 4.52 3.85
C ASN A 79 -4.07 3.53 2.79
N ALA A 80 -3.33 3.41 1.72
CA ALA A 80 -3.68 2.59 0.57
C ALA A 80 -3.86 1.11 0.94
N HIS A 81 -4.65 0.42 0.15
CA HIS A 81 -4.80 -1.04 0.21
C HIS A 81 -4.56 -1.67 -1.18
N GLY A 82 -4.48 -2.97 -1.23
CA GLY A 82 -4.34 -3.74 -2.47
C GLY A 82 -5.33 -4.89 -2.51
N MET A 83 -4.86 -6.02 -3.01
CA MET A 83 -5.65 -7.24 -3.23
C MET A 83 -5.55 -8.24 -2.07
N ASP A 84 -4.63 -8.03 -1.13
CA ASP A 84 -4.47 -8.88 0.06
C ASP A 84 -5.55 -8.54 1.09
N HIS A 85 -6.50 -9.47 1.28
CA HIS A 85 -7.61 -9.29 2.22
C HIS A 85 -7.25 -9.70 3.66
N HIS A 86 -6.22 -10.52 3.85
CA HIS A 86 -5.77 -10.93 5.17
C HIS A 86 -4.99 -9.82 5.87
N THR A 87 -4.09 -9.15 5.13
CA THR A 87 -3.32 -8.01 5.64
C THR A 87 -4.15 -6.73 5.65
N GLY A 88 -4.89 -6.45 4.57
CA GLY A 88 -5.68 -5.23 4.39
C GLY A 88 -4.83 -4.02 3.97
N ALA A 89 -4.98 -2.88 4.68
CA ALA A 89 -4.30 -1.64 4.30
C ALA A 89 -2.82 -1.62 4.70
N VAL A 90 -2.03 -0.76 3.99
CA VAL A 90 -0.58 -0.55 4.22
C VAL A 90 -0.26 -0.24 5.69
N ALA A 91 -1.16 0.44 6.41
CA ALA A 91 -1.03 0.70 7.86
C ALA A 91 -0.69 -0.54 8.69
N LYS A 92 -1.22 -1.70 8.31
CA LYS A 92 -1.00 -2.96 9.03
C LYS A 92 0.45 -3.46 8.93
N THR A 93 1.16 -3.07 7.88
CA THR A 93 2.54 -3.51 7.60
C THR A 93 3.60 -2.58 8.19
N ILE A 94 3.23 -1.39 8.66
CA ILE A 94 4.15 -0.39 9.19
C ILE A 94 4.51 -0.74 10.64
N ARG A 95 5.80 -0.94 10.92
CA ARG A 95 6.35 -1.05 12.29
C ARG A 95 6.57 0.32 12.90
N SER A 96 7.32 1.17 12.21
CA SER A 96 7.69 2.52 12.65
C SER A 96 7.99 3.42 11.46
N MET A 97 8.04 4.73 11.71
CA MET A 97 8.43 5.74 10.73
C MET A 97 9.27 6.83 11.38
N ARG A 98 10.12 7.48 10.59
CA ARG A 98 10.69 8.79 10.96
C ARG A 98 9.93 9.87 10.21
N VAL A 99 9.49 10.88 10.95
CA VAL A 99 8.67 11.97 10.43
C VAL A 99 9.30 13.30 10.78
N MET A 100 9.42 14.18 9.79
CA MET A 100 9.86 15.56 10.00
C MET A 100 8.63 16.44 10.24
N LEU A 101 8.67 17.20 11.33
CA LEU A 101 7.64 18.16 11.71
C LEU A 101 7.88 19.54 11.08
N PRO A 102 6.90 20.47 11.13
CA PRO A 102 7.02 21.80 10.54
C PRO A 102 8.15 22.66 11.13
N ASP A 103 8.60 22.39 12.37
CA ASP A 103 9.72 23.04 13.03
C ASP A 103 11.07 22.46 12.63
N GLY A 104 11.11 21.45 11.75
CA GLY A 104 12.30 20.74 11.31
C GLY A 104 12.76 19.63 12.26
N SER A 105 12.11 19.43 13.40
CA SER A 105 12.43 18.31 14.30
C SER A 105 12.01 16.98 13.67
N ILE A 106 12.81 15.93 13.93
CA ILE A 106 12.49 14.56 13.47
C ILE A 106 11.99 13.75 14.66
N ARG A 107 10.89 13.04 14.45
CA ARG A 107 10.28 12.15 15.45
C ARG A 107 10.22 10.72 14.93
N ASN A 108 10.55 9.78 15.80
CA ASN A 108 10.20 8.39 15.59
C ASN A 108 8.74 8.20 16.01
N VAL A 109 7.99 7.51 15.19
CA VAL A 109 6.56 7.23 15.44
C VAL A 109 6.26 5.76 15.19
N SER A 110 5.50 5.16 16.09
CA SER A 110 5.05 3.78 16.02
C SER A 110 3.76 3.60 16.82
N ARG A 111 3.26 2.35 16.93
CA ARG A 111 2.11 2.06 17.80
C ARG A 111 2.39 2.28 19.28
N THR A 112 3.67 2.31 19.70
CA THR A 112 4.10 2.47 21.10
C THR A 112 4.88 3.75 21.37
N GLU A 113 5.48 4.36 20.34
CA GLU A 113 6.21 5.61 20.43
C GLU A 113 5.50 6.69 19.63
N ASN A 114 5.09 7.79 20.27
CA ASN A 114 4.27 8.85 19.67
C ASN A 114 3.03 8.31 18.90
N PRO A 115 2.18 7.46 19.52
CA PRO A 115 1.14 6.72 18.82
C PRO A 115 0.05 7.61 18.22
N GLU A 116 -0.24 8.75 18.80
CA GLU A 116 -1.19 9.73 18.26
C GLU A 116 -0.68 10.25 16.91
N LEU A 117 0.58 10.69 16.84
CA LEU A 117 1.18 11.19 15.60
C LEU A 117 1.28 10.07 14.56
N PHE A 118 1.61 8.84 14.97
CA PHE A 118 1.63 7.68 14.08
C PHE A 118 0.28 7.50 13.37
N ASN A 119 -0.82 7.56 14.13
CA ASN A 119 -2.18 7.41 13.59
C ASN A 119 -2.59 8.59 12.69
N LEU A 120 -2.16 9.82 13.02
CA LEU A 120 -2.47 11.03 12.24
C LEU A 120 -1.70 11.06 10.91
N ILE A 121 -0.50 10.52 10.84
CA ILE A 121 0.31 10.45 9.61
C ILE A 121 -0.30 9.50 8.59
N ILE A 122 -0.78 8.33 9.05
CA ILE A 122 -1.38 7.31 8.19
C ILE A 122 -2.76 7.77 7.73
N GLY A 123 -2.94 7.95 6.42
CA GLY A 123 -4.16 8.53 5.87
C GLY A 123 -4.31 10.05 6.10
N GLY A 124 -3.25 10.71 6.60
CA GLY A 124 -3.28 12.13 6.97
C GLY A 124 -2.95 13.09 5.83
N TYR A 125 -2.81 12.63 4.59
CA TYR A 125 -2.55 13.43 3.38
C TYR A 125 -1.35 14.38 3.51
N GLY A 126 -0.35 14.01 4.33
CA GLY A 126 0.85 14.84 4.55
C GLY A 126 0.62 16.09 5.41
N LEU A 127 -0.53 16.22 6.07
CA LEU A 127 -0.89 17.41 6.86
C LEU A 127 -0.16 17.49 8.21
N PHE A 128 0.31 16.36 8.74
CA PHE A 128 0.87 16.25 10.09
C PHE A 128 2.39 16.10 10.13
N GLY A 129 3.03 16.03 8.97
CA GLY A 129 4.49 15.92 8.84
C GLY A 129 4.91 15.24 7.54
N ILE A 130 6.21 15.22 7.31
CA ILE A 130 6.83 14.60 6.14
C ILE A 130 7.40 13.26 6.55
N VAL A 131 6.89 12.17 6.01
CA VAL A 131 7.47 10.84 6.20
C VAL A 131 8.83 10.80 5.50
N LEU A 132 9.88 10.54 6.27
CA LEU A 132 11.25 10.40 5.73
C LEU A 132 11.47 8.95 5.31
N ASP A 133 11.34 8.03 6.24
CA ASP A 133 11.45 6.60 5.99
C ASP A 133 10.49 5.80 6.88
N VAL A 134 10.30 4.56 6.50
CA VAL A 134 9.38 3.63 7.14
C VAL A 134 10.00 2.25 7.24
N ASP A 135 9.78 1.58 8.37
CA ASP A 135 10.07 0.18 8.57
C ASP A 135 8.82 -0.65 8.21
N LEU A 136 8.87 -1.34 7.08
CA LEU A 136 7.80 -2.18 6.56
C LEU A 136 8.03 -3.64 6.89
N GLU A 137 7.02 -4.32 7.40
CA GLU A 137 7.02 -5.79 7.45
C GLU A 137 6.86 -6.37 6.05
N ILE A 138 7.71 -7.31 5.73
CA ILE A 138 7.69 -8.04 4.47
C ILE A 138 7.38 -9.52 4.71
N THR A 139 7.16 -10.27 3.64
CA THR A 139 6.87 -11.71 3.66
C THR A 139 7.75 -12.46 2.67
N ASP A 140 7.79 -13.79 2.78
CA ASP A 140 8.41 -14.62 1.76
C ASP A 140 7.66 -14.46 0.43
N ASN A 141 8.41 -14.46 -0.66
CA ASN A 141 7.81 -14.44 -1.99
C ASN A 141 7.18 -15.80 -2.30
N VAL A 142 6.00 -15.78 -2.90
CA VAL A 142 5.28 -17.00 -3.29
C VAL A 142 4.77 -16.88 -4.73
N VAL A 143 4.60 -18.02 -5.38
CA VAL A 143 3.98 -18.09 -6.69
C VAL A 143 2.48 -18.26 -6.55
N TYR A 144 1.72 -17.58 -7.38
CA TYR A 144 0.26 -17.66 -7.39
C TYR A 144 -0.25 -18.18 -8.73
N GLN A 145 -1.23 -19.06 -8.68
CA GLN A 145 -2.05 -19.42 -9.82
C GLN A 145 -3.32 -18.56 -9.81
N SER A 146 -3.57 -17.86 -10.91
CA SER A 146 -4.78 -17.05 -11.05
C SER A 146 -5.98 -17.91 -11.46
N GLY A 147 -7.11 -17.65 -10.82
CA GLY A 147 -8.43 -18.14 -11.20
C GLY A 147 -9.38 -16.98 -11.50
N ARG A 148 -10.45 -17.27 -12.27
CA ARG A 148 -11.51 -16.27 -12.50
C ARG A 148 -12.87 -16.94 -12.53
N LYS A 149 -13.89 -16.20 -12.06
CA LYS A 149 -15.29 -16.63 -12.03
C LYS A 149 -16.17 -15.43 -12.33
N ILE A 150 -17.22 -15.62 -13.14
CA ILE A 150 -18.26 -14.61 -13.34
C ILE A 150 -19.42 -14.96 -12.42
N ILE A 151 -19.90 -13.98 -11.67
CA ILE A 151 -21.02 -14.10 -10.73
C ILE A 151 -21.94 -12.89 -10.86
N ASP A 152 -23.20 -13.02 -10.43
CA ASP A 152 -24.02 -11.85 -10.08
C ASP A 152 -23.40 -11.16 -8.87
N TYR A 153 -23.28 -9.82 -8.89
CA TYR A 153 -22.67 -9.11 -7.78
C TYR A 153 -23.34 -9.36 -6.42
N LYS A 154 -24.64 -9.71 -6.43
CA LYS A 154 -25.41 -10.03 -5.21
C LYS A 154 -24.95 -11.34 -4.56
N GLU A 155 -24.35 -12.25 -5.35
CA GLU A 155 -23.81 -13.51 -4.84
C GLU A 155 -22.44 -13.29 -4.15
N PHE A 156 -21.80 -12.12 -4.33
CA PHE A 156 -20.44 -11.90 -3.85
C PHE A 156 -20.26 -12.14 -2.34
N PRO A 157 -21.17 -11.68 -1.43
CA PRO A 157 -21.01 -11.93 0.01
C PRO A 157 -20.97 -13.43 0.33
N ASP A 158 -21.85 -14.22 -0.28
CA ASP A 158 -21.92 -15.67 -0.04
C ASP A 158 -20.70 -16.40 -0.64
N VAL A 159 -20.26 -15.99 -1.84
CA VAL A 159 -19.07 -16.51 -2.49
C VAL A 159 -17.83 -16.18 -1.67
N PHE A 160 -17.70 -14.94 -1.18
CA PHE A 160 -16.58 -14.51 -0.36
C PHE A 160 -16.48 -15.34 0.92
N ASN A 161 -17.57 -15.44 1.69
CA ASN A 161 -17.60 -16.19 2.96
C ASN A 161 -17.32 -17.67 2.77
N ARG A 162 -17.83 -18.27 1.71
CA ARG A 162 -17.71 -19.71 1.46
C ARG A 162 -16.38 -20.12 0.83
N GLU A 163 -15.87 -19.32 -0.12
CA GLU A 163 -14.79 -19.73 -1.02
C GLU A 163 -13.47 -18.96 -0.80
N ILE A 164 -13.49 -17.79 -0.13
CA ILE A 164 -12.33 -16.90 -0.06
C ILE A 164 -11.89 -16.63 1.38
N GLU A 165 -12.80 -16.18 2.24
CA GLU A 165 -12.48 -15.63 3.56
C GLU A 165 -11.63 -16.56 4.43
N ASN A 166 -11.94 -17.87 4.40
CA ASN A 166 -11.31 -18.88 5.24
C ASN A 166 -10.36 -19.81 4.46
N ASP A 167 -10.09 -19.54 3.18
CA ASP A 167 -9.09 -20.29 2.40
C ASP A 167 -7.73 -19.60 2.45
N GLU A 168 -6.89 -20.00 3.40
CA GLU A 168 -5.50 -19.50 3.59
C GLU A 168 -4.62 -19.65 2.34
N SER A 169 -5.02 -20.50 1.38
CA SER A 169 -4.31 -20.64 0.12
C SER A 169 -4.59 -19.49 -0.86
N ILE A 170 -5.72 -18.77 -0.71
CA ILE A 170 -6.02 -17.59 -1.50
C ILE A 170 -5.39 -16.38 -0.85
N GLY A 171 -4.24 -15.95 -1.36
CA GLY A 171 -3.52 -14.79 -0.82
C GLY A 171 -4.05 -13.46 -1.33
N LEU A 172 -4.57 -13.42 -2.56
CA LEU A 172 -5.01 -12.19 -3.21
C LEU A 172 -6.35 -12.42 -3.93
N PHE A 173 -7.21 -11.41 -3.93
CA PHE A 173 -8.40 -11.39 -4.79
C PHE A 173 -8.80 -9.96 -5.15
N TYR A 174 -9.56 -9.83 -6.23
CA TYR A 174 -10.28 -8.60 -6.56
C TYR A 174 -11.45 -8.91 -7.50
N GLY A 175 -12.41 -7.98 -7.57
CA GLY A 175 -13.56 -8.07 -8.44
C GLY A 175 -13.71 -6.85 -9.35
N HIS A 176 -14.12 -7.07 -10.58
CA HIS A 176 -14.53 -6.03 -11.51
C HIS A 176 -16.02 -6.16 -11.84
N LEU A 177 -16.78 -5.11 -11.55
CA LEU A 177 -18.17 -5.02 -12.03
C LEU A 177 -18.17 -4.80 -13.55
N SER A 178 -19.10 -5.45 -14.22
CA SER A 178 -19.26 -5.31 -15.67
C SER A 178 -19.62 -3.88 -16.07
N THR A 179 -18.94 -3.38 -17.09
CA THR A 179 -19.28 -2.13 -17.76
C THR A 179 -19.94 -2.33 -19.13
N ALA A 180 -20.21 -3.59 -19.50
CA ALA A 180 -20.91 -3.93 -20.74
C ALA A 180 -22.40 -3.53 -20.63
N PRO A 181 -23.01 -2.95 -21.67
CA PRO A 181 -24.40 -2.48 -21.61
C PRO A 181 -25.42 -3.56 -21.18
N GLN A 182 -25.16 -4.83 -21.51
CA GLN A 182 -26.08 -5.95 -21.27
C GLN A 182 -26.05 -6.44 -19.81
N SER A 183 -24.97 -6.20 -19.09
CA SER A 183 -24.75 -6.66 -17.72
C SER A 183 -24.15 -5.56 -16.80
N PHE A 184 -24.45 -4.31 -17.13
CA PHE A 184 -23.87 -3.14 -16.48
C PHE A 184 -24.13 -3.13 -14.97
N LEU A 185 -23.05 -3.28 -14.20
CA LEU A 185 -23.03 -3.35 -12.74
C LEU A 185 -23.84 -4.51 -12.14
N GLU A 186 -24.30 -5.48 -12.95
CA GLU A 186 -25.03 -6.65 -12.49
C GLU A 186 -24.13 -7.88 -12.40
N GLU A 187 -23.19 -8.03 -13.34
CA GLU A 187 -22.18 -9.09 -13.31
C GLU A 187 -20.86 -8.58 -12.74
N MET A 188 -20.16 -9.47 -12.08
CA MET A 188 -18.82 -9.27 -11.56
C MET A 188 -17.89 -10.36 -12.07
N ILE A 189 -16.70 -10.00 -12.56
CA ILE A 189 -15.60 -10.94 -12.73
C ILE A 189 -14.79 -10.93 -11.45
N LEU A 190 -14.80 -12.04 -10.74
CA LEU A 190 -14.01 -12.26 -9.53
C LEU A 190 -12.71 -12.98 -9.90
N TYR A 191 -11.58 -12.37 -9.56
CA TYR A 191 -10.25 -12.94 -9.71
C TYR A 191 -9.73 -13.38 -8.34
N THR A 192 -9.19 -14.58 -8.29
CA THR A 192 -8.53 -15.14 -7.11
C THR A 192 -7.12 -15.58 -7.46
N TYR A 193 -6.21 -15.47 -6.51
CA TYR A 193 -4.81 -15.88 -6.67
C TYR A 193 -4.48 -16.86 -5.55
N LYS A 194 -4.33 -18.13 -5.94
CA LYS A 194 -4.07 -19.24 -5.03
C LYS A 194 -2.59 -19.55 -5.01
N LYS A 195 -2.01 -19.66 -3.80
CA LYS A 195 -0.62 -20.08 -3.63
C LYS A 195 -0.42 -21.46 -4.24
N VAL A 196 0.67 -21.63 -4.97
CA VAL A 196 1.13 -22.93 -5.48
C VAL A 196 2.41 -23.31 -4.76
N ASP A 197 2.52 -24.59 -4.41
CA ASP A 197 3.69 -25.18 -3.74
C ASP A 197 4.90 -25.26 -4.69
#